data_c984dfb21a2170ed254cd1b335d95e6b
#
_entry.id   c984dfb21a2170ed254cd1b335d95e6b
#
_cell.length_a   1.000
_cell.length_b   1.000
_cell.length_c   1.000
_cell.angle_alpha   90.00
_cell.angle_beta   90.00
_cell.angle_gamma   90.00
#
_symmetry.space_group_name_H-M   'P 1'
#
loop_
_entity.id
_entity.type
_entity.pdbx_description
1 polymer ?
#
loop_
_entity_poly.entity_id
_entity_poly.type
_entity_poly.pdbx_seq_one_letter_code
_entity_poly.pdbx_strand_id
1 'polypeptide(L)'
;MKYHKLKAGETTGTYVMDSPVTEADILQMAQQLAMSRLSKGRALTEPKQVFSHLQTLLQYHEHEVFALLLLDTKHRVIGFRELFRGTLDGASVYPREVVKIALEHNAAAVILVHNHPSGDPEPSQADRTLTKTLKNALNMVGTQILDHVVVGHEGCVSLAERGCL
;
A
#
# COMPACT_ATOMS: atom_id res chain seq x y z
N MET A 1 -13.03 -9.05 15.33
CA MET A 1 -11.69 -8.52 15.23
C MET A 1 -11.56 -7.42 16.30
N LYS A 2 -10.53 -7.47 17.15
CA LYS A 2 -10.34 -6.47 18.21
C LYS A 2 -9.30 -5.47 17.71
N TYR A 3 -9.68 -4.23 17.51
CA TYR A 3 -8.75 -3.14 17.26
C TYR A 3 -8.35 -2.50 18.60
N HIS A 4 -7.23 -1.78 18.61
CA HIS A 4 -6.79 -1.07 19.80
C HIS A 4 -7.92 -0.16 20.32
N LYS A 5 -8.36 -0.37 21.56
CA LYS A 5 -9.44 0.37 22.23
C LYS A 5 -10.80 0.48 21.48
N LEU A 6 -10.95 -0.15 20.31
CA LEU A 6 -12.21 -0.18 19.57
C LEU A 6 -12.94 -1.51 19.76
N LYS A 7 -14.23 -1.45 20.01
CA LYS A 7 -15.16 -2.59 19.95
C LYS A 7 -16.13 -2.38 18.80
N ALA A 8 -16.51 -3.46 18.12
CA ALA A 8 -17.56 -3.40 17.11
C ALA A 8 -18.86 -2.87 17.76
N GLY A 9 -19.48 -1.88 17.12
CA GLY A 9 -20.80 -1.41 17.50
C GLY A 9 -21.90 -2.36 17.01
N GLU A 10 -23.14 -2.04 17.35
CA GLU A 10 -24.33 -2.82 16.96
C GLU A 10 -24.57 -2.79 15.45
N THR A 11 -24.31 -1.65 14.81
CA THR A 11 -24.42 -1.50 13.36
C THR A 11 -23.12 -1.86 12.66
N THR A 12 -23.20 -2.62 11.58
CA THR A 12 -22.03 -3.00 10.77
C THR A 12 -21.23 -1.76 10.34
N GLY A 13 -19.92 -1.76 10.61
CA GLY A 13 -19.02 -0.65 10.27
C GLY A 13 -18.94 0.45 11.31
N THR A 14 -19.71 0.36 12.40
CA THR A 14 -19.59 1.28 13.56
C THR A 14 -18.70 0.69 14.64
N TYR A 15 -18.09 1.56 15.44
CA TYR A 15 -17.20 1.20 16.55
C TYR A 15 -17.49 2.03 17.77
N VAL A 16 -17.29 1.42 18.94
CA VAL A 16 -17.48 2.07 20.25
C VAL A 16 -16.15 2.05 21.00
N MET A 17 -15.88 3.12 21.72
CA MET A 17 -14.72 3.25 22.62
C MET A 17 -15.21 3.19 24.08
N ASP A 18 -14.60 2.34 24.89
CA ASP A 18 -14.97 2.16 26.29
C ASP A 18 -14.23 3.11 27.25
N SER A 19 -13.22 3.83 26.75
CA SER A 19 -12.37 4.72 27.56
C SER A 19 -11.91 5.91 26.72
N PRO A 20 -11.48 7.01 27.35
CA PRO A 20 -10.83 8.11 26.65
C PRO A 20 -9.64 7.62 25.82
N VAL A 21 -9.44 8.25 24.67
CA VAL A 21 -8.37 7.94 23.72
C VAL A 21 -7.52 9.17 23.46
N THR A 22 -6.24 8.94 23.21
CA THR A 22 -5.29 9.97 22.78
C THR A 22 -5.28 10.07 21.24
N GLU A 23 -4.68 11.13 20.69
CA GLU A 23 -4.44 11.24 19.24
C GLU A 23 -3.64 10.04 18.70
N ALA A 24 -2.61 9.58 19.44
CA ALA A 24 -1.84 8.41 19.09
C ALA A 24 -2.69 7.13 19.01
N ASP A 25 -3.63 6.95 19.96
CA ASP A 25 -4.59 5.83 19.92
C ASP A 25 -5.46 5.90 18.65
N ILE A 26 -5.95 7.10 18.30
CA ILE A 26 -6.80 7.30 17.11
C ILE A 26 -6.03 6.94 15.83
N LEU A 27 -4.79 7.41 15.69
CA LEU A 27 -3.93 7.09 14.55
C LEU A 27 -3.64 5.59 14.45
N GLN A 28 -3.34 4.95 15.59
CA GLN A 28 -3.11 3.50 15.62
C GLN A 28 -4.37 2.72 15.22
N MET A 29 -5.55 3.13 15.69
CA MET A 29 -6.81 2.50 15.32
C MET A 29 -7.10 2.68 13.82
N ALA A 30 -6.84 3.87 13.27
CA ALA A 30 -7.00 4.14 11.84
C ALA A 30 -6.08 3.25 11.00
N GLN A 31 -4.82 3.10 11.37
CA GLN A 31 -3.87 2.19 10.69
C GLN A 31 -4.32 0.72 10.76
N GLN A 32 -4.79 0.25 11.92
CA GLN A 32 -5.32 -1.11 12.05
C GLN A 32 -6.55 -1.34 11.18
N LEU A 33 -7.46 -0.37 11.08
CA LEU A 33 -8.62 -0.43 10.21
C LEU A 33 -8.20 -0.44 8.74
N ALA A 34 -7.29 0.44 8.32
CA ALA A 34 -6.75 0.48 6.96
C ALA A 34 -6.10 -0.85 6.58
N MET A 35 -5.23 -1.41 7.44
CA MET A 35 -4.61 -2.71 7.22
C MET A 35 -5.65 -3.83 7.10
N SER A 36 -6.72 -3.80 7.92
CA SER A 36 -7.79 -4.80 7.83
C SER A 36 -8.57 -4.72 6.51
N ARG A 37 -8.67 -3.53 5.91
CA ARG A 37 -9.31 -3.32 4.61
C ARG A 37 -8.45 -3.84 3.46
N LEU A 38 -7.13 -3.87 3.65
CA LEU A 38 -6.15 -4.50 2.74
C LEU A 38 -5.83 -5.94 3.16
N SER A 39 -6.72 -6.62 3.88
CA SER A 39 -6.51 -7.99 4.35
C SER A 39 -6.92 -9.03 3.31
N LYS A 40 -6.37 -10.22 3.46
CA LYS A 40 -6.58 -11.38 2.58
C LYS A 40 -8.05 -11.64 2.24
N GLY A 41 -8.33 -11.84 0.97
CA GLY A 41 -9.64 -12.21 0.43
C GLY A 41 -10.56 -11.05 0.07
N ARG A 42 -10.20 -9.80 0.40
CA ARG A 42 -10.97 -8.64 -0.03
C ARG A 42 -10.70 -8.30 -1.49
N ALA A 43 -11.77 -8.12 -2.26
CA ALA A 43 -11.68 -7.60 -3.62
C ALA A 43 -11.42 -6.08 -3.59
N LEU A 44 -10.53 -5.62 -4.46
CA LEU A 44 -10.30 -4.20 -4.68
C LEU A 44 -11.32 -3.69 -5.72
N THR A 45 -12.44 -3.17 -5.25
CA THR A 45 -13.54 -2.73 -6.13
C THR A 45 -13.47 -1.25 -6.47
N GLU A 46 -12.81 -0.45 -5.64
CA GLU A 46 -12.75 1.01 -5.80
C GLU A 46 -11.32 1.53 -5.55
N PRO A 47 -10.62 2.02 -6.60
CA PRO A 47 -9.24 2.53 -6.47
C PRO A 47 -9.09 3.61 -5.39
N LYS A 48 -10.04 4.55 -5.32
CA LYS A 48 -10.01 5.65 -4.32
C LYS A 48 -10.00 5.16 -2.87
N GLN A 49 -10.73 4.09 -2.56
CA GLN A 49 -10.72 3.50 -1.22
C GLN A 49 -9.37 2.85 -0.92
N VAL A 50 -8.77 2.19 -1.91
CA VAL A 50 -7.42 1.61 -1.78
C VAL A 50 -6.42 2.72 -1.48
N PHE A 51 -6.44 3.83 -2.22
CA PHE A 51 -5.54 4.97 -2.01
C PHE A 51 -5.69 5.56 -0.61
N SER A 52 -6.91 5.75 -0.13
CA SER A 52 -7.16 6.23 1.25
C SER A 52 -6.56 5.31 2.31
N HIS A 53 -6.66 3.99 2.12
CA HIS A 53 -6.06 3.04 3.06
C HIS A 53 -4.53 3.05 3.00
N LEU A 54 -3.95 3.11 1.80
CA LEU A 54 -2.51 3.22 1.59
C LEU A 54 -1.95 4.52 2.18
N GLN A 55 -2.67 5.63 1.99
CA GLN A 55 -2.30 6.92 2.59
C GLN A 55 -2.29 6.85 4.11
N THR A 56 -3.35 6.29 4.72
CA THR A 56 -3.41 6.09 6.18
C THR A 56 -2.25 5.26 6.72
N LEU A 57 -1.76 4.28 5.96
CA LEU A 57 -0.66 3.42 6.37
C LEU A 57 0.70 4.10 6.25
N LEU A 58 0.93 4.88 5.19
CA LEU A 58 2.29 5.25 4.79
C LEU A 58 2.63 6.73 4.95
N GLN A 59 1.65 7.66 4.99
CA GLN A 59 1.92 9.11 4.97
C GLN A 59 2.73 9.66 6.14
N TYR A 60 2.78 8.95 7.28
CA TYR A 60 3.46 9.42 8.49
C TYR A 60 4.86 8.80 8.68
N HIS A 61 5.33 8.01 7.71
CA HIS A 61 6.70 7.51 7.78
C HIS A 61 7.71 8.63 7.50
N GLU A 62 8.67 8.79 8.40
CA GLU A 62 9.75 9.79 8.28
C GLU A 62 10.77 9.43 7.20
N HIS A 63 10.73 8.20 6.70
CA HIS A 63 11.59 7.67 5.65
C HIS A 63 10.74 7.07 4.53
N GLU A 64 11.33 6.94 3.36
CA GLU A 64 10.68 6.28 2.24
C GLU A 64 10.50 4.78 2.50
N VAL A 65 9.30 4.30 2.33
CA VAL A 65 8.94 2.88 2.40
C VAL A 65 8.42 2.45 1.03
N PHE A 66 9.00 1.39 0.49
CA PHE A 66 8.48 0.72 -0.70
C PHE A 66 7.77 -0.57 -0.30
N ALA A 67 6.54 -0.73 -0.77
CA ALA A 67 5.66 -1.83 -0.42
C ALA A 67 4.96 -2.44 -1.64
N LEU A 68 4.47 -3.66 -1.48
CA LEU A 68 3.63 -4.36 -2.46
C LEU A 68 2.27 -4.68 -1.84
N LEU A 69 1.22 -4.40 -2.59
CA LEU A 69 -0.08 -5.00 -2.40
C LEU A 69 -0.20 -6.17 -3.37
N LEU A 70 -0.22 -7.39 -2.83
CA LEU A 70 -0.21 -8.65 -3.57
C LEU A 70 -1.64 -9.10 -3.85
N LEU A 71 -1.93 -9.50 -5.09
CA LEU A 71 -3.27 -9.82 -5.56
C LEU A 71 -3.34 -11.19 -6.25
N ASP A 72 -4.47 -11.86 -6.10
CA ASP A 72 -4.78 -13.08 -6.84
C ASP A 72 -5.34 -12.78 -8.26
N THR A 73 -5.65 -13.82 -9.02
CA THR A 73 -6.20 -13.72 -10.39
C THR A 73 -7.56 -13.03 -10.47
N LYS A 74 -8.26 -12.86 -9.34
CA LYS A 74 -9.53 -12.11 -9.23
C LYS A 74 -9.35 -10.75 -8.59
N HIS A 75 -8.11 -10.26 -8.54
CA HIS A 75 -7.71 -9.00 -7.90
C HIS A 75 -8.13 -8.89 -6.43
N ARG A 76 -8.20 -10.03 -5.72
CA ARG A 76 -8.41 -10.03 -4.27
C ARG A 76 -7.07 -9.96 -3.57
N VAL A 77 -7.03 -9.24 -2.47
CA VAL A 77 -5.82 -9.06 -1.68
C VAL A 77 -5.32 -10.39 -1.12
N ILE A 78 -4.08 -10.73 -1.40
CA ILE A 78 -3.30 -11.80 -0.75
C ILE A 78 -2.64 -11.24 0.51
N GLY A 79 -2.07 -10.05 0.42
CA GLY A 79 -1.42 -9.37 1.52
C GLY A 79 -0.75 -8.07 1.12
N PHE A 80 -0.41 -7.27 2.12
CA PHE A 80 0.42 -6.07 2.01
C PHE A 80 1.79 -6.35 2.62
N ARG A 81 2.88 -5.98 1.92
CA ARG A 81 4.26 -6.25 2.34
C ARG A 81 5.13 -5.03 2.13
N GLU A 82 5.65 -4.48 3.21
CA GLU A 82 6.76 -3.52 3.16
C GLU A 82 8.04 -4.30 2.84
N LEU A 83 8.79 -3.86 1.83
CA LEU A 83 9.97 -4.55 1.33
C LEU A 83 11.25 -3.79 1.61
N PHE A 84 11.23 -2.50 1.37
CA PHE A 84 12.40 -1.65 1.51
C PHE A 84 12.06 -0.42 2.32
N ARG A 85 13.04 -0.01 3.13
CA ARG A 85 13.04 1.27 3.84
C ARG A 85 14.28 2.01 3.39
N GLY A 86 14.08 3.18 2.83
CA GLY A 86 15.15 4.07 2.39
C GLY A 86 15.63 4.99 3.48
N THR A 87 16.66 5.76 3.13
CA THR A 87 17.04 7.00 3.81
C THR A 87 16.18 8.14 3.25
N LEU A 88 16.41 9.38 3.73
CA LEU A 88 15.73 10.58 3.20
C LEU A 88 15.91 10.79 1.68
N ASP A 89 16.94 10.16 1.09
CA ASP A 89 17.31 10.30 -0.33
C ASP A 89 16.77 9.15 -1.22
N GLY A 90 15.92 8.26 -0.67
CA GLY A 90 15.27 7.19 -1.41
C GLY A 90 15.59 5.76 -0.94
N ALA A 91 14.76 4.81 -1.35
CA ALA A 91 14.93 3.39 -1.07
C ALA A 91 15.57 2.69 -2.27
N SER A 92 16.63 1.90 -2.03
CA SER A 92 17.17 1.00 -3.05
C SER A 92 16.25 -0.19 -3.23
N VAL A 93 15.44 -0.20 -4.27
CA VAL A 93 14.50 -1.29 -4.60
C VAL A 93 15.16 -2.27 -5.55
N TYR A 94 15.34 -3.51 -5.12
CA TYR A 94 15.96 -4.57 -5.91
C TYR A 94 14.90 -5.44 -6.60
N PRO A 95 14.83 -5.48 -7.95
CA PRO A 95 13.82 -6.25 -8.69
C PRO A 95 13.76 -7.72 -8.30
N ARG A 96 14.92 -8.34 -8.00
CA ARG A 96 14.96 -9.74 -7.56
C ARG A 96 14.16 -10.02 -6.29
N GLU A 97 14.19 -9.10 -5.33
CA GLU A 97 13.45 -9.26 -4.06
C GLU A 97 11.95 -9.07 -4.28
N VAL A 98 11.57 -8.13 -5.15
CA VAL A 98 10.17 -7.93 -5.56
C VAL A 98 9.61 -9.18 -6.24
N VAL A 99 10.35 -9.74 -7.20
CA VAL A 99 9.97 -11.00 -7.89
C VAL A 99 9.87 -12.16 -6.92
N LYS A 100 10.83 -12.31 -6.01
CA LYS A 100 10.86 -13.37 -5.00
C LYS A 100 9.58 -13.33 -4.14
N ILE A 101 9.21 -12.15 -3.61
CA ILE A 101 8.00 -11.98 -2.79
C ILE A 101 6.73 -12.28 -3.60
N ALA A 102 6.65 -11.84 -4.85
CA ALA A 102 5.51 -12.13 -5.72
C ALA A 102 5.32 -13.65 -5.92
N LEU A 103 6.41 -14.37 -6.17
CA LEU A 103 6.41 -15.83 -6.34
C LEU A 103 6.09 -16.57 -5.03
N GLU A 104 6.70 -16.18 -3.91
CA GLU A 104 6.44 -16.80 -2.59
C GLU A 104 4.97 -16.73 -2.19
N HIS A 105 4.26 -15.69 -2.64
CA HIS A 105 2.84 -15.50 -2.33
C HIS A 105 1.91 -15.95 -3.48
N ASN A 106 2.43 -16.51 -4.56
CA ASN A 106 1.67 -16.86 -5.77
C ASN A 106 0.80 -15.68 -6.25
N ALA A 107 1.36 -14.48 -6.25
CA ALA A 107 0.65 -13.29 -6.68
C ALA A 107 0.50 -13.29 -8.22
N ALA A 108 -0.73 -13.15 -8.71
CA ALA A 108 -1.01 -12.97 -10.13
C ALA A 108 -0.82 -11.51 -10.56
N ALA A 109 -1.05 -10.58 -9.64
CA ALA A 109 -0.84 -9.17 -9.87
C ALA A 109 -0.35 -8.46 -8.60
N VAL A 110 0.25 -7.29 -8.78
CA VAL A 110 0.70 -6.43 -7.68
C VAL A 110 0.33 -4.97 -7.95
N ILE A 111 0.14 -4.21 -6.87
CA ILE A 111 0.20 -2.75 -6.88
C ILE A 111 1.48 -2.37 -6.14
N LEU A 112 2.35 -1.61 -6.80
CA LEU A 112 3.53 -1.02 -6.20
C LEU A 112 3.10 0.20 -5.39
N VAL A 113 3.71 0.41 -4.24
CA VAL A 113 3.37 1.55 -3.37
C VAL A 113 4.64 2.08 -2.73
N HIS A 114 4.81 3.40 -2.72
CA HIS A 114 5.80 4.04 -1.87
C HIS A 114 5.28 5.40 -1.38
N ASN A 115 5.85 5.88 -0.28
CA ASN A 115 5.56 7.22 0.22
C ASN A 115 6.71 8.17 -0.06
N HIS A 116 6.37 9.44 -0.24
CA HIS A 116 7.31 10.55 -0.24
C HIS A 116 7.26 11.27 1.13
N PRO A 117 8.33 11.21 1.94
CA PRO A 117 8.40 11.92 3.22
C PRO A 117 8.29 13.44 3.08
N SER A 118 8.59 13.99 1.88
CA SER A 118 8.36 15.41 1.58
C SER A 118 6.89 15.83 1.64
N GLY A 119 5.97 14.86 1.51
CA GLY A 119 4.53 15.08 1.49
C GLY A 119 3.93 15.27 0.10
N ASP A 120 4.72 15.62 -0.91
CA ASP A 120 4.30 15.76 -2.31
C ASP A 120 4.25 14.38 -2.99
N PRO A 121 3.06 13.91 -3.46
CA PRO A 121 2.92 12.60 -4.11
C PRO A 121 3.34 12.61 -5.59
N GLU A 122 3.93 13.70 -6.11
CA GLU A 122 4.31 13.75 -7.54
C GLU A 122 5.43 12.74 -7.84
N PRO A 123 5.20 11.77 -8.77
CA PRO A 123 6.19 10.75 -9.10
C PRO A 123 7.43 11.35 -9.77
N SER A 124 8.60 11.00 -9.26
CA SER A 124 9.90 11.38 -9.84
C SER A 124 10.19 10.60 -11.14
N GLN A 125 11.21 11.03 -11.88
CA GLN A 125 11.72 10.27 -13.02
C GLN A 125 12.31 8.92 -12.58
N ALA A 126 12.88 8.85 -11.39
CA ALA A 126 13.42 7.61 -10.82
C ALA A 126 12.29 6.60 -10.57
N ASP A 127 11.13 7.04 -10.04
CA ASP A 127 9.96 6.18 -9.80
C ASP A 127 9.41 5.60 -11.10
N ARG A 128 9.33 6.40 -12.16
CA ARG A 128 8.91 5.95 -13.49
C ARG A 128 9.87 4.92 -14.06
N THR A 129 11.17 5.14 -13.90
CA THR A 129 12.23 4.21 -14.36
C THR A 129 12.18 2.90 -13.58
N LEU A 130 12.05 2.97 -12.25
CA LEU A 130 11.90 1.82 -11.38
C LEU A 130 10.65 1.00 -11.75
N THR A 131 9.52 1.68 -11.95
CA THR A 131 8.25 1.04 -12.37
C THR A 131 8.43 0.23 -13.64
N LYS A 132 9.07 0.80 -14.65
CA LYS A 132 9.37 0.12 -15.92
C LYS A 132 10.28 -1.11 -15.73
N THR A 133 11.30 -0.98 -14.89
CA THR A 133 12.23 -2.08 -14.57
C THR A 133 11.49 -3.23 -13.87
N LEU A 134 10.67 -2.91 -12.87
CA LEU A 134 9.89 -3.90 -12.12
C LEU A 134 8.81 -4.55 -13.00
N LYS A 135 8.17 -3.77 -13.89
CA LYS A 135 7.20 -4.30 -14.86
C LYS A 135 7.82 -5.36 -15.76
N ASN A 136 9.01 -5.09 -16.31
CA ASN A 136 9.73 -6.06 -17.13
C ASN A 136 10.06 -7.34 -16.33
N ALA A 137 10.60 -7.19 -15.12
CA ALA A 137 10.99 -8.32 -14.28
C ALA A 137 9.79 -9.20 -13.87
N LEU A 138 8.69 -8.58 -13.43
CA LEU A 138 7.48 -9.29 -13.00
C LEU A 138 6.73 -9.95 -14.16
N ASN A 139 6.69 -9.32 -15.33
CA ASN A 139 6.08 -9.92 -16.53
C ASN A 139 6.79 -11.22 -16.96
N MET A 140 8.11 -11.33 -16.75
CA MET A 140 8.86 -12.56 -17.06
C MET A 140 8.41 -13.76 -16.23
N VAL A 141 7.82 -13.53 -15.06
CA VAL A 141 7.31 -14.58 -14.15
C VAL A 141 5.78 -14.64 -14.12
N GLY A 142 5.11 -13.95 -15.06
CA GLY A 142 3.65 -14.00 -15.20
C GLY A 142 2.88 -13.16 -14.16
N THR A 143 3.54 -12.24 -13.44
CA THR A 143 2.91 -11.33 -12.49
C THR A 143 2.72 -9.96 -13.12
N GLN A 144 1.51 -9.42 -13.07
CA GLN A 144 1.18 -8.10 -13.64
C GLN A 144 1.34 -6.98 -12.61
N ILE A 145 1.82 -5.80 -13.04
CA ILE A 145 1.67 -4.57 -12.26
C ILE A 145 0.37 -3.90 -12.70
N LEU A 146 -0.57 -3.74 -11.77
CA LEU A 146 -1.83 -3.04 -12.03
C LEU A 146 -1.70 -1.54 -11.83
N ASP A 147 -0.88 -1.11 -10.87
CA ASP A 147 -0.62 0.29 -10.58
C ASP A 147 0.70 0.49 -9.84
N HIS A 148 1.16 1.74 -9.82
CA HIS A 148 2.16 2.23 -8.89
C HIS A 148 1.63 3.50 -8.24
N VAL A 149 1.39 3.42 -6.93
CA VAL A 149 0.78 4.49 -6.15
C VAL A 149 1.85 5.19 -5.32
N VAL A 150 2.01 6.48 -5.52
CA VAL A 150 2.87 7.34 -4.70
C VAL A 150 2.00 8.03 -3.66
N VAL A 151 2.39 7.90 -2.40
CA VAL A 151 1.66 8.41 -1.24
C VAL A 151 2.36 9.64 -0.68
N GLY A 152 1.63 10.73 -0.51
CA GLY A 152 2.06 11.94 0.19
C GLY A 152 1.05 12.40 1.23
N HIS A 153 1.37 13.46 1.96
CA HIS A 153 0.41 14.10 2.86
C HIS A 153 -0.75 14.75 2.10
N GLU A 154 -0.47 15.25 0.90
CA GLU A 154 -1.44 15.93 0.04
C GLU A 154 -2.36 14.95 -0.71
N GLY A 155 -2.12 13.66 -0.61
CA GLY A 155 -2.91 12.62 -1.27
C GLY A 155 -2.07 11.51 -1.87
N CYS A 156 -2.64 10.84 -2.88
CA CYS A 156 -1.98 9.79 -3.64
C CYS A 156 -2.01 10.10 -5.13
N VAL A 157 -0.95 9.68 -5.83
CA VAL A 157 -0.88 9.71 -7.29
C VAL A 157 -0.73 8.30 -7.82
N SER A 158 -1.57 7.94 -8.78
CA SER A 158 -1.53 6.68 -9.52
C SER A 158 -0.81 6.87 -10.86
N LEU A 159 0.21 6.05 -11.12
CA LEU A 159 0.89 6.05 -12.41
C LEU A 159 0.01 5.43 -13.51
N ALA A 160 -0.88 4.49 -13.16
CA ALA A 160 -1.84 3.91 -14.11
C ALA A 160 -2.86 4.95 -14.59
N GLU A 161 -3.46 5.73 -13.67
CA GLU A 161 -4.40 6.81 -14.03
C GLU A 161 -3.73 7.90 -14.89
N ARG A 162 -2.41 8.08 -14.74
CA ARG A 162 -1.63 9.03 -15.56
C ARG A 162 -1.13 8.44 -16.89
N GLY A 163 -1.44 7.18 -17.19
CA GLY A 163 -0.97 6.50 -18.39
C GLY A 163 0.54 6.27 -18.43
N CYS A 164 1.17 6.12 -17.26
CA CYS A 164 2.62 5.96 -17.10
C CYS A 164 3.05 4.49 -16.82
N LEU A 165 2.14 3.53 -16.98
CA LEU A 165 2.39 2.10 -16.80
C LEU A 165 2.63 1.35 -18.11
#